data_43f11ab5cd9a29930da035b74def0355
#
_entry.id   43f11ab5cd9a29930da035b74def0355
#
_cell.length_a   1.000
_cell.length_b   1.000
_cell.length_c   1.000
_cell.angle_alpha   90.00
_cell.angle_beta   90.00
_cell.angle_gamma   90.00
#
_symmetry.space_group_name_H-M   'P 1'
#
loop_
_entity.id
_entity.type
_entity.pdbx_description
1 polymer ?
#
loop_
_entity_poly.entity_id
_entity_poly.type
_entity_poly.pdbx_seq_one_letter_code
_entity_poly.pdbx_strand_id
1 'polypeptide(L)'
;MKTNNQLKNENAITLIALVITIVVLLILAGVTIASLTGNNGILTRASDAKIETAVGAVKEALKLEQGEKRIEGEQLTPETLLAEGKVQRTVQQEEDGNYYMYYALKNNAIEGMQGLGKGNIVELKDVFLIDDNLNVKYISNNGKEYGDTINNKILEDETKIRFASKAFSDYVSKISGVTEEEMKFKWMKNQTSLTITDSSVDSLQDLVFFPNLTSLQLGTNSSDAPQIISMDGVENCTKLENLKIYYGPDKDYSTVEKLDNLETFYRYAGTDYNNIIDGLKECKNLKSFSVISQNITDMSRIAELANLESLDLRLNQIEKIEGLENMTNLTDLKFDFNRIEKIENLESLLKLKAIYLTSNNISDITPLSANISLTTLDLRGNSQIDGERSNYTGQRLVALDKIERKYKKEFYNKF
;
A
#
# COMPACT_ATOMS: atom_id res chain seq x y z
N MET A 1 52.97 -42.42 38.20
CA MET A 1 51.51 -42.46 37.95
C MET A 1 50.88 -41.30 38.67
N LYS A 2 50.41 -40.26 37.96
CA LYS A 2 49.60 -39.22 38.58
C LYS A 2 48.27 -39.84 38.97
N THR A 3 47.83 -39.63 40.19
CA THR A 3 46.62 -40.23 40.71
C THR A 3 45.39 -39.64 39.97
N ASN A 4 44.34 -40.43 39.72
CA ASN A 4 43.10 -40.04 39.03
C ASN A 4 42.45 -38.78 39.61
N ASN A 5 42.75 -38.39 40.85
CA ASN A 5 42.28 -37.15 41.49
C ASN A 5 43.04 -35.90 41.03
N GLN A 6 44.34 -35.99 40.67
CA GLN A 6 45.07 -34.84 40.13
C GLN A 6 44.63 -34.49 38.72
N LEU A 7 44.35 -35.50 37.86
CA LEU A 7 43.83 -35.28 36.52
C LEU A 7 42.39 -34.68 36.50
N LYS A 8 41.54 -35.07 37.47
CA LYS A 8 40.22 -34.47 37.64
C LYS A 8 40.28 -32.98 38.10
N ASN A 9 41.23 -32.66 38.98
CA ASN A 9 41.42 -31.26 39.43
C ASN A 9 42.00 -30.36 38.34
N GLU A 10 42.97 -30.85 37.56
CA GLU A 10 43.52 -30.06 36.45
C GLU A 10 42.44 -29.78 35.37
N ASN A 11 41.59 -30.75 35.01
CA ASN A 11 40.50 -30.57 34.06
C ASN A 11 39.41 -29.64 34.62
N ALA A 12 39.09 -29.72 35.91
CA ALA A 12 38.12 -28.83 36.55
C ALA A 12 38.60 -27.37 36.59
N ILE A 13 39.87 -27.16 36.90
CA ILE A 13 40.49 -25.81 36.89
C ILE A 13 40.51 -25.23 35.47
N THR A 14 40.81 -26.07 34.46
CA THR A 14 40.82 -25.66 33.06
C THR A 14 39.41 -25.30 32.57
N LEU A 15 38.36 -26.06 32.96
CA LEU A 15 36.97 -25.78 32.62
C LEU A 15 36.49 -24.47 33.27
N ILE A 16 36.81 -24.24 34.55
CA ILE A 16 36.47 -22.98 35.26
C ILE A 16 37.18 -21.81 34.61
N ALA A 17 38.45 -21.95 34.28
CA ALA A 17 39.21 -20.89 33.60
C ALA A 17 38.60 -20.58 32.21
N LEU A 18 38.17 -21.60 31.46
CA LEU A 18 37.51 -21.42 30.18
C LEU A 18 36.16 -20.71 30.32
N VAL A 19 35.34 -21.10 31.30
CA VAL A 19 34.02 -20.46 31.55
C VAL A 19 34.20 -19.00 31.97
N ILE A 20 35.19 -18.70 32.88
CA ILE A 20 35.51 -17.32 33.27
C ILE A 20 35.94 -16.51 32.05
N THR A 21 36.81 -17.05 31.20
CA THR A 21 37.24 -16.37 29.98
C THR A 21 36.09 -16.05 29.03
N ILE A 22 35.18 -17.01 28.83
CA ILE A 22 33.98 -16.80 27.99
C ILE A 22 33.05 -15.74 28.59
N VAL A 23 32.82 -15.78 29.91
CA VAL A 23 31.98 -14.78 30.59
C VAL A 23 32.61 -13.39 30.51
N VAL A 24 33.90 -13.26 30.73
CA VAL A 24 34.64 -12.00 30.60
C VAL A 24 34.59 -11.47 29.17
N LEU A 25 34.77 -12.34 28.16
CA LEU A 25 34.62 -11.94 26.75
C LEU A 25 33.20 -11.50 26.40
N LEU A 26 32.17 -12.16 26.92
CA LEU A 26 30.76 -11.78 26.72
C LEU A 26 30.45 -10.45 27.39
N ILE A 27 31.00 -10.18 28.61
CA ILE A 27 30.83 -8.90 29.31
C ILE A 27 31.57 -7.79 28.55
N LEU A 28 32.82 -8.01 28.13
CA LEU A 28 33.57 -7.05 27.34
C LEU A 28 32.92 -6.78 25.98
N ALA A 29 32.39 -7.81 25.30
CA ALA A 29 31.65 -7.66 24.05
C ALA A 29 30.38 -6.86 24.30
N GLY A 30 29.62 -7.14 25.37
CA GLY A 30 28.41 -6.39 25.74
C GLY A 30 28.70 -4.92 26.05
N VAL A 31 29.76 -4.63 26.80
CA VAL A 31 30.19 -3.25 27.08
C VAL A 31 30.65 -2.57 25.80
N THR A 32 31.39 -3.26 24.93
CA THR A 32 31.85 -2.69 23.64
C THR A 32 30.66 -2.41 22.71
N ILE A 33 29.68 -3.32 22.63
CA ILE A 33 28.47 -3.12 21.84
C ILE A 33 27.66 -1.95 22.42
N ALA A 34 27.45 -1.89 23.74
CA ALA A 34 26.72 -0.79 24.38
C ALA A 34 27.41 0.55 24.18
N SER A 35 28.75 0.60 24.21
CA SER A 35 29.51 1.82 23.94
C SER A 35 29.51 2.27 22.48
N LEU A 36 29.24 1.33 21.55
CA LEU A 36 29.12 1.62 20.12
C LEU A 36 27.68 2.00 19.72
N THR A 37 26.66 1.30 20.30
CA THR A 37 25.26 1.33 19.82
C THR A 37 24.24 1.86 20.83
N GLY A 38 24.62 2.06 22.12
CA GLY A 38 23.74 2.66 23.13
C GLY A 38 23.37 4.11 22.81
N ASN A 39 22.37 4.68 23.51
CA ASN A 39 21.90 6.07 23.30
C ASN A 39 23.02 7.13 23.33
N ASN A 40 24.16 6.83 24.00
CA ASN A 40 25.37 7.66 24.04
C ASN A 40 26.55 7.00 23.30
N GLY A 41 26.31 5.97 22.49
CA GLY A 41 27.32 5.23 21.76
C GLY A 41 27.95 6.05 20.63
N ILE A 42 29.18 5.66 20.24
CA ILE A 42 29.94 6.36 19.19
C ILE A 42 29.17 6.41 17.86
N LEU A 43 28.48 5.29 17.48
CA LEU A 43 27.70 5.23 16.25
C LEU A 43 26.47 6.13 16.33
N THR A 44 25.81 6.22 17.48
CA THR A 44 24.66 7.11 17.69
C THR A 44 25.10 8.58 17.59
N ARG A 45 26.21 8.96 18.24
CA ARG A 45 26.75 10.33 18.13
C ARG A 45 27.20 10.68 16.72
N ALA A 46 27.78 9.73 15.97
CA ALA A 46 28.16 9.93 14.59
C ALA A 46 26.95 10.11 13.68
N SER A 47 25.87 9.34 13.94
CA SER A 47 24.60 9.50 13.24
C SER A 47 23.94 10.84 13.55
N ASP A 48 23.88 11.23 14.83
CA ASP A 48 23.33 12.52 15.25
C ASP A 48 24.09 13.68 14.60
N ALA A 49 25.42 13.65 14.62
CA ALA A 49 26.27 14.68 14.01
C ALA A 49 26.07 14.77 12.48
N LYS A 50 25.85 13.63 11.80
CA LYS A 50 25.51 13.60 10.38
C LYS A 50 24.17 14.29 10.13
N ILE A 51 23.15 13.99 10.94
CA ILE A 51 21.82 14.58 10.84
C ILE A 51 21.88 16.09 11.10
N GLU A 52 22.54 16.53 12.18
CA GLU A 52 22.69 17.96 12.49
C GLU A 52 23.41 18.72 11.36
N THR A 53 24.43 18.10 10.75
CA THR A 53 25.12 18.67 9.59
C THR A 53 24.19 18.80 8.39
N ALA A 54 23.35 17.79 8.12
CA ALA A 54 22.39 17.82 7.03
C ALA A 54 21.31 18.89 7.28
N VAL A 55 20.78 19.00 8.49
CA VAL A 55 19.81 20.06 8.85
C VAL A 55 20.43 21.44 8.63
N GLY A 56 21.68 21.64 9.06
CA GLY A 56 22.42 22.90 8.82
C GLY A 56 22.57 23.23 7.33
N ALA A 57 22.95 22.24 6.54
CA ALA A 57 23.12 22.40 5.09
C ALA A 57 21.78 22.72 4.37
N VAL A 58 20.69 22.04 4.73
CA VAL A 58 19.35 22.33 4.20
C VAL A 58 18.89 23.76 4.53
N LYS A 59 19.12 24.23 5.77
CA LYS A 59 18.83 25.61 6.17
C LYS A 59 19.61 26.62 5.34
N GLU A 60 20.88 26.37 5.08
CA GLU A 60 21.73 27.23 4.29
C GLU A 60 21.28 27.27 2.82
N ALA A 61 20.97 26.11 2.25
CA ALA A 61 20.47 26.02 0.89
C ALA A 61 19.14 26.77 0.70
N LEU A 62 18.18 26.62 1.63
CA LEU A 62 16.93 27.36 1.60
C LEU A 62 17.13 28.88 1.73
N LYS A 63 18.11 29.34 2.53
CA LYS A 63 18.45 30.78 2.62
C LYS A 63 19.05 31.32 1.33
N LEU A 64 19.90 30.55 0.66
CA LEU A 64 20.46 30.92 -0.63
C LEU A 64 19.34 31.03 -1.68
N GLU A 65 18.48 30.04 -1.78
CA GLU A 65 17.32 30.04 -2.68
C GLU A 65 16.37 31.20 -2.38
N GLN A 66 16.12 31.51 -1.10
CA GLN A 66 15.35 32.70 -0.70
C GLN A 66 16.02 34.01 -1.17
N GLY A 67 17.36 34.08 -1.13
CA GLY A 67 18.12 35.21 -1.63
C GLY A 67 17.95 35.38 -3.16
N GLU A 68 18.02 34.30 -3.90
CA GLU A 68 17.84 34.26 -5.35
C GLU A 68 16.43 34.72 -5.75
N LYS A 69 15.39 34.16 -5.11
CA LYS A 69 13.99 34.53 -5.33
C LYS A 69 13.74 36.01 -5.04
N ARG A 70 14.34 36.59 -4.01
CA ARG A 70 14.24 38.03 -3.72
C ARG A 70 14.85 38.91 -4.83
N ILE A 71 15.91 38.47 -5.48
CA ILE A 71 16.50 39.17 -6.60
C ILE A 71 15.54 39.15 -7.80
N GLU A 72 14.79 38.09 -7.97
CA GLU A 72 13.73 37.93 -8.99
C GLU A 72 12.44 38.69 -8.65
N GLY A 73 12.33 39.25 -7.46
CA GLY A 73 11.13 39.93 -6.96
C GLY A 73 10.07 38.99 -6.40
N GLU A 74 10.43 37.75 -6.16
CA GLU A 74 9.59 36.70 -5.61
C GLU A 74 9.91 36.42 -4.14
N GLN A 75 8.99 35.74 -3.44
CA GLN A 75 9.19 35.28 -2.07
C GLN A 75 9.22 33.76 -2.05
N LEU A 76 10.27 33.18 -1.44
CA LEU A 76 10.28 31.75 -1.17
C LEU A 76 9.36 31.43 0.01
N THR A 77 8.40 30.56 -0.21
CA THR A 77 7.43 30.06 0.80
C THR A 77 7.25 28.56 0.62
N PRO A 78 6.70 27.83 1.61
CA PRO A 78 6.32 26.43 1.40
C PRO A 78 5.38 26.23 0.21
N GLU A 79 4.49 27.16 -0.09
CA GLU A 79 3.59 27.10 -1.23
C GLU A 79 4.32 27.26 -2.57
N THR A 80 5.33 28.14 -2.66
CA THR A 80 6.14 28.24 -3.89
C THR A 80 6.96 26.96 -4.11
N LEU A 81 7.55 26.40 -3.04
CA LEU A 81 8.25 25.11 -3.09
C LEU A 81 7.30 23.94 -3.43
N LEU A 82 6.04 24.00 -2.99
CA LEU A 82 5.01 23.04 -3.36
C LEU A 82 4.70 23.12 -4.87
N ALA A 83 4.54 24.33 -5.40
CA ALA A 83 4.33 24.54 -6.84
C ALA A 83 5.53 24.07 -7.68
N GLU A 84 6.75 24.19 -7.17
CA GLU A 84 7.98 23.67 -7.79
C GLU A 84 8.17 22.15 -7.61
N GLY A 85 7.26 21.49 -6.89
CA GLY A 85 7.33 20.05 -6.64
C GLY A 85 8.41 19.62 -5.63
N LYS A 86 9.02 20.56 -4.89
CA LYS A 86 10.07 20.32 -3.89
C LYS A 86 9.52 19.92 -2.53
N VAL A 87 8.26 20.24 -2.26
CA VAL A 87 7.57 20.00 -0.99
C VAL A 87 6.30 19.21 -1.25
N GLN A 88 5.86 18.49 -0.26
CA GLN A 88 4.55 17.88 -0.19
C GLN A 88 3.89 18.23 1.14
N ARG A 89 2.55 18.15 1.19
CA ARG A 89 1.76 18.44 2.39
C ARG A 89 1.28 17.15 3.03
N THR A 90 1.13 17.16 4.35
CA THR A 90 0.34 16.17 5.09
C THR A 90 -0.51 16.86 6.13
N VAL A 91 -1.67 16.28 6.45
CA VAL A 91 -2.56 16.73 7.52
C VAL A 91 -2.72 15.61 8.51
N GLN A 92 -2.41 15.90 9.79
CA GLN A 92 -2.51 14.91 10.86
C GLN A 92 -3.40 15.41 11.96
N GLN A 93 -4.14 14.49 12.59
CA GLN A 93 -4.86 14.74 13.81
C GLN A 93 -3.95 14.40 14.99
N GLU A 94 -3.58 15.40 15.80
CA GLU A 94 -2.74 15.25 16.97
C GLU A 94 -3.56 14.79 18.19
N GLU A 95 -2.88 14.49 19.30
CA GLU A 95 -3.49 14.00 20.55
C GLU A 95 -4.51 14.98 21.15
N ASP A 96 -4.38 16.29 20.87
CA ASP A 96 -5.32 17.33 21.27
C ASP A 96 -6.62 17.35 20.45
N GLY A 97 -6.73 16.47 19.45
CA GLY A 97 -7.88 16.35 18.56
C GLY A 97 -7.92 17.37 17.42
N ASN A 98 -6.97 18.30 17.36
CA ASN A 98 -6.87 19.28 16.28
C ASN A 98 -6.14 18.68 15.07
N TYR A 99 -6.42 19.24 13.89
CA TYR A 99 -5.73 18.89 12.65
C TYR A 99 -4.62 19.91 12.38
N TYR A 100 -3.43 19.41 12.09
CA TYR A 100 -2.25 20.20 11.78
C TYR A 100 -1.77 19.89 10.37
N MET A 101 -1.44 20.94 9.61
CA MET A 101 -0.83 20.82 8.29
C MET A 101 0.68 20.98 8.39
N TYR A 102 1.39 20.02 7.79
CA TYR A 102 2.84 19.98 7.71
C TYR A 102 3.30 20.10 6.27
N TYR A 103 4.41 20.80 6.05
CA TYR A 103 5.13 20.82 4.79
C TYR A 103 6.40 20.00 4.91
N ALA A 104 6.54 18.96 4.12
CA ALA A 104 7.71 18.09 4.11
C ALA A 104 8.49 18.23 2.81
N LEU A 105 9.81 18.40 2.91
CA LEU A 105 10.69 18.39 1.75
C LEU A 105 10.70 16.98 1.12
N LYS A 106 10.52 16.92 -0.20
CA LYS A 106 10.67 15.66 -0.94
C LYS A 106 12.12 15.21 -0.94
N ASN A 107 12.33 13.92 -1.11
CA ASN A 107 13.66 13.33 -1.17
C ASN A 107 14.55 14.03 -2.20
N ASN A 108 15.74 14.46 -1.75
CA ASN A 108 16.72 15.19 -2.54
C ASN A 108 16.22 16.51 -3.19
N ALA A 109 15.10 17.06 -2.71
CA ALA A 109 14.54 18.30 -3.25
C ALA A 109 15.41 19.53 -2.99
N ILE A 110 16.17 19.51 -1.90
CA ILE A 110 17.05 20.59 -1.48
C ILE A 110 18.47 20.03 -1.30
N GLU A 111 19.47 20.81 -1.71
CA GLU A 111 20.87 20.45 -1.50
C GLU A 111 21.16 20.29 0.01
N GLY A 112 22.03 19.36 0.36
CA GLY A 112 22.45 19.11 1.73
C GLY A 112 21.63 18.06 2.49
N MET A 113 20.53 17.51 1.94
CA MET A 113 19.76 16.44 2.60
C MET A 113 20.56 15.15 2.86
N GLN A 114 21.69 14.95 2.15
CA GLN A 114 22.64 13.83 2.36
C GLN A 114 21.97 12.43 2.35
N GLY A 115 20.91 12.28 1.56
CA GLY A 115 20.16 11.04 1.46
C GLY A 115 19.21 10.75 2.63
N LEU A 116 19.00 11.70 3.52
CA LEU A 116 17.93 11.72 4.53
C LEU A 116 16.62 12.24 3.93
N GLY A 117 15.49 12.06 4.65
CA GLY A 117 14.18 12.54 4.19
C GLY A 117 13.57 11.65 3.11
N LYS A 118 13.81 10.33 3.20
CA LYS A 118 13.23 9.31 2.31
C LYS A 118 12.06 8.58 2.94
N GLY A 119 11.71 8.97 4.15
CA GLY A 119 10.80 8.23 4.99
C GLY A 119 9.33 8.56 4.77
N ASN A 120 8.54 8.20 5.75
CA ASN A 120 7.09 8.28 5.68
C ASN A 120 6.58 9.64 6.19
N ILE A 121 6.03 10.45 5.29
CA ILE A 121 5.43 11.74 5.62
C ILE A 121 4.17 11.58 6.49
N VAL A 122 3.43 10.49 6.33
CA VAL A 122 2.21 10.23 7.11
C VAL A 122 2.55 9.89 8.56
N GLU A 123 3.65 9.16 8.80
CA GLU A 123 4.13 8.84 10.14
C GLU A 123 5.11 9.89 10.70
N LEU A 124 5.47 10.89 9.92
CA LEU A 124 6.51 11.88 10.22
C LEU A 124 7.83 11.22 10.67
N LYS A 125 8.30 10.23 9.90
CA LYS A 125 9.56 9.53 10.15
C LYS A 125 10.54 9.68 8.99
N ASP A 126 11.81 9.94 9.26
CA ASP A 126 12.85 10.26 8.27
C ASP A 126 12.41 11.38 7.33
N VAL A 127 11.92 12.49 7.88
CA VAL A 127 11.38 13.62 7.10
C VAL A 127 11.99 14.94 7.52
N PHE A 128 12.22 15.83 6.56
CA PHE A 128 12.49 17.25 6.79
C PHE A 128 11.19 18.04 6.69
N LEU A 129 10.82 18.74 7.76
CA LEU A 129 9.66 19.61 7.81
C LEU A 129 10.11 21.07 7.76
N ILE A 130 9.29 21.90 7.12
CA ILE A 130 9.49 23.35 7.08
C ILE A 130 8.20 24.09 7.46
N ASP A 131 8.34 25.29 8.02
CA ASP A 131 7.21 26.18 8.29
C ASP A 131 7.22 27.43 7.36
N ASP A 132 6.26 28.33 7.54
CA ASP A 132 6.11 29.56 6.74
C ASP A 132 7.30 30.53 6.87
N ASN A 133 8.15 30.37 7.89
CA ASN A 133 9.37 31.13 8.09
C ASN A 133 10.61 30.42 7.55
N LEU A 134 10.44 29.27 6.88
CA LEU A 134 11.50 28.36 6.41
C LEU A 134 12.38 27.84 7.53
N ASN A 135 11.86 27.75 8.76
CA ASN A 135 12.50 26.97 9.82
C ASN A 135 12.50 25.49 9.42
N VAL A 136 13.58 24.78 9.74
CA VAL A 136 13.80 23.38 9.32
C VAL A 136 13.85 22.48 10.53
N LYS A 137 13.00 21.47 10.56
CA LYS A 137 13.04 20.35 11.52
C LYS A 137 13.24 19.04 10.76
N TYR A 138 14.07 18.17 11.28
CA TYR A 138 14.15 16.79 10.81
C TYR A 138 13.68 15.85 11.92
N ILE A 139 12.81 14.92 11.55
CA ILE A 139 12.34 13.83 12.43
C ILE A 139 12.92 12.53 11.91
N SER A 140 13.73 11.86 12.75
CA SER A 140 14.38 10.60 12.39
C SER A 140 13.41 9.39 12.48
N ASN A 141 13.84 8.23 11.99
CA ASN A 141 13.04 7.00 12.01
C ASN A 141 12.57 6.57 13.40
N ASN A 142 13.32 6.93 14.45
CA ASN A 142 12.96 6.64 15.85
C ASN A 142 12.21 7.79 16.54
N GLY A 143 11.77 8.79 15.79
CA GLY A 143 11.01 9.93 16.31
C GLY A 143 11.84 11.02 16.99
N LYS A 144 13.19 10.92 16.98
CA LYS A 144 14.05 11.99 17.54
C LYS A 144 14.06 13.19 16.59
N GLU A 145 13.83 14.37 17.16
CA GLU A 145 13.77 15.64 16.43
C GLU A 145 15.11 16.37 16.45
N TYR A 146 15.43 17.04 15.34
CA TYR A 146 16.64 17.86 15.17
C TYR A 146 16.29 19.16 14.44
N GLY A 147 17.01 20.22 14.71
CA GLY A 147 16.84 21.51 14.04
C GLY A 147 15.96 22.47 14.81
N ASP A 148 15.14 23.23 14.09
CA ASP A 148 14.32 24.30 14.66
C ASP A 148 13.00 23.78 15.25
N THR A 149 12.40 24.58 16.12
CA THR A 149 10.97 24.45 16.40
C THR A 149 10.22 25.04 15.21
N ILE A 150 9.29 24.27 14.64
CA ILE A 150 8.43 24.71 13.53
C ILE A 150 7.04 25.04 14.04
N ASN A 151 6.40 26.03 13.41
CA ASN A 151 5.04 26.42 13.69
C ASN A 151 4.11 25.74 12.66
N ASN A 152 3.45 24.67 13.09
CA ASN A 152 2.50 23.97 12.22
C ASN A 152 1.19 24.76 12.14
N LYS A 153 0.59 24.75 10.95
CA LYS A 153 -0.67 25.42 10.73
C LYS A 153 -1.83 24.57 11.23
N ILE A 154 -2.57 25.08 12.21
CA ILE A 154 -3.80 24.43 12.68
C ILE A 154 -4.90 24.61 11.63
N LEU A 155 -5.59 23.54 11.28
CA LEU A 155 -6.74 23.54 10.39
C LEU A 155 -8.03 23.50 11.21
N GLU A 156 -8.58 24.66 11.49
CA GLU A 156 -9.91 24.80 12.11
C GLU A 156 -11.02 24.59 11.07
N ASP A 157 -12.26 24.36 11.51
CA ASP A 157 -13.43 24.20 10.65
C ASP A 157 -13.60 25.32 9.64
N GLU A 158 -13.34 26.56 10.06
CA GLU A 158 -13.48 27.78 9.26
C GLU A 158 -12.21 28.13 8.44
N THR A 159 -11.13 27.34 8.56
CA THR A 159 -9.91 27.57 7.79
C THR A 159 -10.20 27.44 6.31
N LYS A 160 -9.93 28.50 5.55
CA LYS A 160 -10.02 28.48 4.08
C LYS A 160 -8.89 27.67 3.50
N ILE A 161 -9.23 26.73 2.60
CA ILE A 161 -8.26 25.85 1.96
C ILE A 161 -7.96 26.35 0.54
N ARG A 162 -6.69 26.35 0.22
CA ARG A 162 -6.20 26.51 -1.15
C ARG A 162 -5.65 25.21 -1.66
N PHE A 163 -6.18 24.76 -2.77
CA PHE A 163 -5.71 23.55 -3.44
C PHE A 163 -4.44 23.82 -4.24
N ALA A 164 -3.58 22.83 -4.38
CA ALA A 164 -2.40 22.91 -5.25
C ALA A 164 -2.80 22.74 -6.72
N SER A 165 -3.77 21.86 -7.00
CA SER A 165 -4.29 21.62 -8.35
C SER A 165 -5.52 22.47 -8.62
N LYS A 166 -5.45 23.31 -9.66
CA LYS A 166 -6.61 24.08 -10.11
C LYS A 166 -7.74 23.17 -10.58
N ALA A 167 -7.41 22.09 -11.31
CA ALA A 167 -8.39 21.13 -11.79
C ALA A 167 -9.11 20.41 -10.63
N PHE A 168 -8.37 20.06 -9.58
CA PHE A 168 -8.95 19.47 -8.36
C PHE A 168 -9.83 20.49 -7.63
N SER A 169 -9.39 21.74 -7.51
CA SER A 169 -10.16 22.85 -6.95
C SER A 169 -11.49 23.05 -7.68
N ASP A 170 -11.47 23.13 -9.01
CA ASP A 170 -12.68 23.30 -9.84
C ASP A 170 -13.64 22.12 -9.67
N TYR A 171 -13.09 20.90 -9.63
CA TYR A 171 -13.87 19.69 -9.37
C TYR A 171 -14.55 19.73 -7.99
N VAL A 172 -13.81 20.07 -6.91
CA VAL A 172 -14.35 20.15 -5.55
C VAL A 172 -15.38 21.26 -5.45
N SER A 173 -15.15 22.42 -6.09
CA SER A 173 -16.10 23.54 -6.16
C SER A 173 -17.42 23.12 -6.81
N LYS A 174 -17.34 22.34 -7.90
CA LYS A 174 -18.51 21.81 -8.61
C LYS A 174 -19.36 20.87 -7.76
N ILE A 175 -18.71 19.93 -7.02
CA ILE A 175 -19.45 18.94 -6.21
C ILE A 175 -19.96 19.50 -4.88
N SER A 176 -19.27 20.49 -4.31
CA SER A 176 -19.65 21.15 -3.06
C SER A 176 -20.66 22.27 -3.24
N GLY A 177 -20.72 22.85 -4.45
CA GLY A 177 -21.50 24.08 -4.73
C GLY A 177 -20.89 25.33 -4.11
N VAL A 178 -19.61 25.30 -3.68
CA VAL A 178 -18.90 26.39 -3.01
C VAL A 178 -17.71 26.81 -3.87
N THR A 179 -17.48 28.12 -4.02
CA THR A 179 -16.32 28.65 -4.74
C THR A 179 -15.00 28.29 -3.99
N GLU A 180 -13.88 28.26 -4.70
CA GLU A 180 -12.56 28.03 -4.09
C GLU A 180 -12.27 29.04 -2.97
N GLU A 181 -12.63 30.29 -3.16
CA GLU A 181 -12.38 31.36 -2.19
C GLU A 181 -13.17 31.21 -0.88
N GLU A 182 -14.26 30.46 -0.91
CA GLU A 182 -15.15 30.19 0.22
C GLU A 182 -14.99 28.77 0.78
N MET A 183 -14.14 27.94 0.14
CA MET A 183 -13.93 26.55 0.54
C MET A 183 -13.28 26.47 1.91
N LYS A 184 -13.95 25.80 2.86
CA LYS A 184 -13.51 25.63 4.23
C LYS A 184 -13.16 24.19 4.54
N PHE A 185 -12.17 23.97 5.42
CA PHE A 185 -11.71 22.64 5.84
C PHE A 185 -12.86 21.78 6.38
N LYS A 186 -13.82 22.36 7.08
CA LYS A 186 -15.01 21.68 7.58
C LYS A 186 -15.72 20.82 6.54
N TRP A 187 -15.86 21.32 5.31
CA TRP A 187 -16.54 20.57 4.26
C TRP A 187 -15.74 19.32 3.92
N MET A 188 -14.42 19.43 3.68
CA MET A 188 -13.55 18.34 3.27
C MET A 188 -13.36 17.29 4.37
N LYS A 189 -13.13 17.72 5.62
CA LYS A 189 -12.95 16.78 6.73
C LYS A 189 -14.19 15.93 7.03
N ASN A 190 -15.37 16.39 6.61
CA ASN A 190 -16.62 15.66 6.78
C ASN A 190 -16.91 14.68 5.65
N GLN A 191 -16.11 14.68 4.58
CA GLN A 191 -16.28 13.71 3.50
C GLN A 191 -15.69 12.37 3.91
N THR A 192 -16.48 11.32 3.78
CA THR A 192 -16.04 9.92 3.97
C THR A 192 -15.94 9.17 2.64
N SER A 193 -16.52 9.74 1.57
CA SER A 193 -16.47 9.17 0.23
C SER A 193 -16.26 10.27 -0.81
N LEU A 194 -15.42 9.99 -1.79
CA LEU A 194 -15.17 10.88 -2.92
C LEU A 194 -15.14 10.09 -4.22
N THR A 195 -15.84 10.58 -5.25
CA THR A 195 -15.82 9.99 -6.60
C THR A 195 -15.35 11.04 -7.60
N ILE A 196 -14.12 10.93 -8.07
CA ILE A 196 -13.52 11.88 -9.03
C ILE A 196 -13.83 11.40 -10.44
N THR A 197 -14.65 12.16 -11.19
CA THR A 197 -15.07 11.82 -12.55
C THR A 197 -14.58 12.82 -13.59
N ASP A 198 -13.86 13.85 -13.18
CA ASP A 198 -13.38 14.90 -14.06
C ASP A 198 -12.03 14.50 -14.68
N SER A 199 -11.98 14.40 -16.00
CA SER A 199 -10.77 14.00 -16.74
C SER A 199 -9.65 15.05 -16.70
N SER A 200 -9.94 16.27 -16.26
CA SER A 200 -8.91 17.31 -16.08
C SER A 200 -8.11 17.13 -14.79
N VAL A 201 -8.63 16.35 -13.82
CA VAL A 201 -7.90 16.06 -12.57
C VAL A 201 -6.76 15.11 -12.86
N ASP A 202 -5.54 15.56 -12.61
CA ASP A 202 -4.29 14.85 -12.88
C ASP A 202 -3.43 14.56 -11.66
N SER A 203 -3.85 15.02 -10.46
CA SER A 203 -3.13 14.89 -9.20
C SER A 203 -4.07 14.61 -8.03
N LEU A 204 -3.61 13.80 -7.08
CA LEU A 204 -4.30 13.48 -5.83
C LEU A 204 -3.67 14.16 -4.59
N GLN A 205 -2.67 15.02 -4.77
CA GLN A 205 -1.95 15.67 -3.66
C GLN A 205 -2.89 16.48 -2.73
N ASP A 206 -4.00 16.96 -3.24
CA ASP A 206 -4.99 17.72 -2.47
C ASP A 206 -5.93 16.83 -1.63
N LEU A 207 -5.85 15.50 -1.77
CA LEU A 207 -6.54 14.55 -0.88
C LEU A 207 -6.09 14.69 0.58
N VAL A 208 -4.95 15.31 0.82
CA VAL A 208 -4.45 15.65 2.16
C VAL A 208 -5.50 16.36 3.03
N PHE A 209 -6.43 17.11 2.43
CA PHE A 209 -7.48 17.79 3.14
C PHE A 209 -8.71 16.93 3.46
N PHE A 210 -8.69 15.64 3.10
CA PHE A 210 -9.79 14.68 3.31
C PHE A 210 -9.41 13.58 4.32
N PRO A 211 -9.07 13.92 5.57
CA PRO A 211 -8.48 12.99 6.55
C PRO A 211 -9.43 11.89 7.02
N ASN A 212 -10.72 11.98 6.70
CA ASN A 212 -11.73 11.00 7.10
C ASN A 212 -12.26 10.16 5.92
N LEU A 213 -11.58 10.22 4.78
CA LEU A 213 -11.98 9.48 3.60
C LEU A 213 -11.80 7.97 3.82
N THR A 214 -12.89 7.21 3.71
CA THR A 214 -12.89 5.74 3.77
C THR A 214 -13.12 5.11 2.40
N SER A 215 -13.63 5.86 1.42
CA SER A 215 -13.88 5.36 0.07
C SER A 215 -13.47 6.39 -0.98
N LEU A 216 -12.57 5.98 -1.88
CA LEU A 216 -12.15 6.78 -3.03
C LEU A 216 -12.46 6.03 -4.32
N GLN A 217 -13.13 6.70 -5.25
CA GLN A 217 -13.38 6.19 -6.59
C GLN A 217 -12.82 7.15 -7.63
N LEU A 218 -12.02 6.65 -8.55
CA LEU A 218 -11.47 7.37 -9.69
C LEU A 218 -12.17 6.90 -10.96
N GLY A 219 -12.95 7.77 -11.58
CA GLY A 219 -13.77 7.47 -12.74
C GLY A 219 -15.06 6.72 -12.41
N THR A 220 -15.81 6.42 -13.48
CA THR A 220 -17.02 5.58 -13.48
C THR A 220 -16.95 4.61 -14.64
N ASN A 221 -18.03 3.88 -14.91
CA ASN A 221 -18.14 2.98 -16.09
C ASN A 221 -18.14 3.73 -17.44
N SER A 222 -18.01 5.04 -17.44
CA SER A 222 -17.87 5.88 -18.65
C SER A 222 -16.39 6.23 -18.90
N SER A 223 -16.10 6.72 -20.10
CA SER A 223 -14.75 7.12 -20.51
C SER A 223 -14.18 8.36 -19.77
N ASP A 224 -14.95 8.96 -18.86
CA ASP A 224 -14.60 10.21 -18.17
C ASP A 224 -13.75 9.93 -16.92
N ALA A 225 -12.70 9.16 -17.09
CA ALA A 225 -11.77 8.86 -15.99
C ALA A 225 -10.73 9.97 -15.85
N PRO A 226 -10.34 10.32 -14.61
CA PRO A 226 -9.27 11.28 -14.37
C PRO A 226 -7.93 10.78 -14.95
N GLN A 227 -7.12 11.71 -15.46
CA GLN A 227 -5.84 11.42 -16.11
C GLN A 227 -4.67 11.26 -15.10
N ILE A 228 -4.95 10.69 -13.96
CA ILE A 228 -3.99 10.46 -12.88
C ILE A 228 -3.04 9.32 -13.28
N ILE A 229 -1.74 9.59 -13.29
CA ILE A 229 -0.67 8.61 -13.58
C ILE A 229 0.08 8.16 -12.32
N SER A 230 0.02 8.93 -11.24
CA SER A 230 0.60 8.58 -9.94
C SER A 230 -0.49 8.60 -8.87
N MET A 231 -0.42 7.67 -7.92
CA MET A 231 -1.29 7.66 -6.75
C MET A 231 -0.76 8.55 -5.60
N ASP A 232 0.28 9.37 -5.85
CA ASP A 232 0.82 10.31 -4.87
C ASP A 232 -0.26 11.23 -4.30
N GLY A 233 -0.35 11.26 -2.97
CA GLY A 233 -1.37 11.97 -2.22
C GLY A 233 -2.40 11.04 -1.58
N VAL A 234 -2.61 9.81 -2.13
CA VAL A 234 -3.55 8.84 -1.54
C VAL A 234 -3.09 8.35 -0.17
N GLU A 235 -1.79 8.32 0.08
CA GLU A 235 -1.18 7.93 1.37
C GLU A 235 -1.66 8.78 2.55
N ASN A 236 -2.15 10.00 2.29
CA ASN A 236 -2.73 10.86 3.31
C ASN A 236 -4.13 10.40 3.76
N CYS A 237 -4.80 9.56 2.97
CA CYS A 237 -6.10 9.00 3.29
C CYS A 237 -5.94 7.75 4.18
N THR A 238 -5.37 7.91 5.37
CA THR A 238 -5.01 6.78 6.26
C THR A 238 -6.19 5.93 6.74
N LYS A 239 -7.42 6.42 6.59
CA LYS A 239 -8.66 5.70 6.91
C LYS A 239 -9.28 5.02 5.69
N LEU A 240 -8.60 5.02 4.53
CA LEU A 240 -9.16 4.49 3.30
C LEU A 240 -9.30 2.97 3.40
N GLU A 241 -10.53 2.49 3.23
CA GLU A 241 -10.92 1.08 3.22
C GLU A 241 -11.20 0.58 1.79
N ASN A 242 -11.67 1.48 0.92
CA ASN A 242 -12.12 1.13 -0.42
C ASN A 242 -11.49 2.03 -1.47
N LEU A 243 -10.71 1.46 -2.39
CA LEU A 243 -10.12 2.14 -3.54
C LEU A 243 -10.63 1.51 -4.84
N LYS A 244 -11.36 2.31 -5.64
CA LYS A 244 -11.90 1.88 -6.92
C LYS A 244 -11.38 2.76 -8.04
N ILE A 245 -10.85 2.14 -9.09
CA ILE A 245 -10.27 2.82 -10.24
C ILE A 245 -10.88 2.25 -11.51
N TYR A 246 -11.58 3.11 -12.25
CA TYR A 246 -12.13 2.80 -13.57
C TYR A 246 -11.28 3.48 -14.63
N TYR A 247 -11.00 2.82 -15.75
CA TYR A 247 -10.30 3.38 -16.91
C TYR A 247 -9.09 4.29 -16.57
N GLY A 248 -8.66 5.11 -17.53
CA GLY A 248 -7.53 6.01 -17.40
C GLY A 248 -6.17 5.32 -17.61
N PRO A 249 -5.08 6.09 -17.61
CA PRO A 249 -3.73 5.56 -17.84
C PRO A 249 -3.31 4.56 -16.76
N ASP A 250 -2.32 3.73 -17.10
CA ASP A 250 -1.63 2.89 -16.13
C ASP A 250 -0.94 3.78 -15.08
N LYS A 251 -0.89 3.30 -13.84
CA LYS A 251 -0.55 4.13 -12.68
C LYS A 251 0.69 3.61 -11.96
N ASP A 252 1.34 4.53 -11.26
CA ASP A 252 2.26 4.21 -10.18
C ASP A 252 1.46 4.06 -8.87
N TYR A 253 1.58 2.90 -8.24
CA TYR A 253 0.89 2.55 -6.99
C TYR A 253 1.82 2.55 -5.78
N SER A 254 3.05 3.05 -5.89
CA SER A 254 4.07 2.95 -4.83
C SER A 254 3.64 3.55 -3.49
N THR A 255 2.75 4.56 -3.51
CA THR A 255 2.24 5.20 -2.27
C THR A 255 1.06 4.45 -1.65
N VAL A 256 0.41 3.54 -2.40
CA VAL A 256 -0.74 2.75 -1.90
C VAL A 256 -0.31 1.79 -0.79
N GLU A 257 0.94 1.35 -0.75
CA GLU A 257 1.50 0.51 0.31
C GLU A 257 1.35 1.11 1.73
N LYS A 258 1.06 2.42 1.84
CA LYS A 258 0.86 3.15 3.11
C LYS A 258 -0.59 3.08 3.63
N LEU A 259 -1.50 2.43 2.89
CA LEU A 259 -2.92 2.34 3.24
C LEU A 259 -3.19 1.10 4.10
N ASP A 260 -2.82 1.16 5.37
CA ASP A 260 -2.95 0.04 6.30
C ASP A 260 -4.40 -0.45 6.49
N ASN A 261 -5.39 0.43 6.28
CA ASN A 261 -6.81 0.10 6.45
C ASN A 261 -7.49 -0.38 5.15
N LEU A 262 -6.76 -0.47 4.03
CA LEU A 262 -7.35 -0.85 2.76
C LEU A 262 -7.84 -2.30 2.79
N GLU A 263 -9.15 -2.48 2.63
CA GLU A 263 -9.83 -3.79 2.59
C GLU A 263 -10.24 -4.20 1.17
N THR A 264 -10.56 -3.23 0.32
CA THR A 264 -11.07 -3.49 -1.03
C THR A 264 -10.31 -2.68 -2.06
N PHE A 265 -9.78 -3.36 -3.07
CA PHE A 265 -9.19 -2.76 -4.25
C PHE A 265 -9.91 -3.23 -5.52
N TYR A 266 -10.24 -2.27 -6.38
CA TYR A 266 -10.88 -2.53 -7.68
C TYR A 266 -10.21 -1.71 -8.79
N ARG A 267 -9.81 -2.38 -9.87
CA ARG A 267 -9.30 -1.76 -11.10
C ARG A 267 -10.00 -2.34 -12.31
N TYR A 268 -10.57 -1.49 -13.15
CA TYR A 268 -11.17 -1.87 -14.43
C TYR A 268 -10.41 -1.24 -15.59
N ALA A 269 -10.02 -2.06 -16.56
CA ALA A 269 -9.26 -1.71 -17.77
C ALA A 269 -7.90 -1.06 -17.52
N GLY A 270 -6.88 -1.54 -18.18
CA GLY A 270 -5.47 -1.10 -18.08
C GLY A 270 -4.52 -2.23 -18.42
N THR A 271 -3.23 -2.04 -18.10
CA THR A 271 -2.16 -3.05 -18.24
C THR A 271 -1.19 -3.02 -17.07
N ASP A 272 -1.60 -2.45 -15.94
CA ASP A 272 -0.78 -2.13 -14.79
C ASP A 272 -0.79 -3.18 -13.65
N TYR A 273 -1.20 -4.44 -13.94
CA TYR A 273 -1.34 -5.52 -12.94
C TYR A 273 -0.12 -5.68 -12.03
N ASN A 274 1.10 -5.70 -12.60
CA ASN A 274 2.31 -5.87 -11.81
C ASN A 274 2.57 -4.68 -10.86
N ASN A 275 2.34 -3.45 -11.33
CA ASN A 275 2.47 -2.25 -10.51
C ASN A 275 1.43 -2.23 -9.38
N ILE A 276 0.21 -2.74 -9.65
CA ILE A 276 -0.84 -2.92 -8.65
C ILE A 276 -0.36 -3.86 -7.54
N ILE A 277 0.18 -5.03 -7.89
CA ILE A 277 0.70 -5.99 -6.90
C ILE A 277 1.82 -5.36 -6.07
N ASP A 278 2.77 -4.66 -6.71
CA ASP A 278 3.86 -3.99 -6.00
C ASP A 278 3.36 -2.95 -4.98
N GLY A 279 2.30 -2.22 -5.31
CA GLY A 279 1.70 -1.23 -4.40
C GLY A 279 0.83 -1.85 -3.29
N LEU A 280 0.29 -3.06 -3.48
CA LEU A 280 -0.67 -3.65 -2.55
C LEU A 280 -0.11 -4.74 -1.63
N LYS A 281 1.08 -5.28 -1.91
CA LYS A 281 1.66 -6.41 -1.15
C LYS A 281 1.85 -6.13 0.35
N GLU A 282 1.99 -4.87 0.74
CA GLU A 282 2.10 -4.46 2.14
C GLU A 282 0.74 -4.13 2.78
N CYS A 283 -0.35 -4.06 2.01
CA CYS A 283 -1.71 -3.82 2.50
C CYS A 283 -2.27 -5.09 3.18
N LYS A 284 -1.90 -5.33 4.43
CA LYS A 284 -2.19 -6.60 5.15
C LYS A 284 -3.68 -6.82 5.45
N ASN A 285 -4.50 -5.76 5.42
CA ASN A 285 -5.94 -5.84 5.65
C ASN A 285 -6.75 -6.04 4.35
N LEU A 286 -6.09 -6.19 3.18
CA LEU A 286 -6.75 -6.38 1.92
C LEU A 286 -7.46 -7.74 1.87
N LYS A 287 -8.78 -7.71 1.70
CA LYS A 287 -9.69 -8.89 1.66
C LYS A 287 -10.26 -9.12 0.27
N SER A 288 -10.51 -8.04 -0.46
CA SER A 288 -11.15 -8.12 -1.79
C SER A 288 -10.25 -7.46 -2.85
N PHE A 289 -9.89 -8.24 -3.84
CA PHE A 289 -9.06 -7.80 -4.96
C PHE A 289 -9.76 -8.08 -6.27
N SER A 290 -10.02 -7.02 -7.04
CA SER A 290 -10.69 -7.11 -8.34
C SER A 290 -9.89 -6.36 -9.39
N VAL A 291 -9.36 -7.07 -10.37
CA VAL A 291 -8.56 -6.52 -11.47
C VAL A 291 -9.05 -7.09 -12.79
N ILE A 292 -9.94 -6.30 -13.43
CA ILE A 292 -10.77 -6.75 -14.54
C ILE A 292 -10.31 -6.11 -15.85
N SER A 293 -10.22 -6.89 -16.93
CA SER A 293 -9.85 -6.40 -18.27
C SER A 293 -8.44 -5.73 -18.31
N GLN A 294 -7.43 -6.44 -17.78
CA GLN A 294 -6.04 -5.99 -17.68
C GLN A 294 -5.08 -6.77 -18.59
N ASN A 295 -5.61 -7.62 -19.48
CA ASN A 295 -4.81 -8.51 -20.32
C ASN A 295 -3.85 -9.45 -19.55
N ILE A 296 -4.20 -9.83 -18.30
CA ILE A 296 -3.38 -10.70 -17.45
C ILE A 296 -3.30 -12.07 -18.11
N THR A 297 -2.06 -12.55 -18.35
CA THR A 297 -1.77 -13.92 -18.82
C THR A 297 -1.14 -14.76 -17.70
N ASP A 298 -0.32 -14.15 -16.86
CA ASP A 298 0.34 -14.74 -15.69
C ASP A 298 -0.21 -14.10 -14.41
N MET A 299 -0.85 -14.92 -13.58
CA MET A 299 -1.42 -14.47 -12.31
C MET A 299 -0.59 -14.91 -11.09
N SER A 300 0.56 -15.54 -11.28
CA SER A 300 1.36 -16.15 -10.19
C SER A 300 1.70 -15.19 -9.06
N ARG A 301 1.91 -13.89 -9.38
CA ARG A 301 2.18 -12.84 -8.39
C ARG A 301 1.02 -12.58 -7.42
N ILE A 302 -0.18 -13.11 -7.68
CA ILE A 302 -1.30 -12.98 -6.74
C ILE A 302 -0.97 -13.59 -5.37
N ALA A 303 -0.03 -14.56 -5.31
CA ALA A 303 0.48 -15.15 -4.08
C ALA A 303 1.03 -14.13 -3.07
N GLU A 304 1.43 -12.93 -3.54
CA GLU A 304 1.90 -11.84 -2.68
C GLU A 304 0.77 -11.21 -1.83
N LEU A 305 -0.52 -11.44 -2.20
CA LEU A 305 -1.72 -10.93 -1.53
C LEU A 305 -2.43 -12.04 -0.71
N ALA A 306 -1.71 -12.68 0.21
CA ALA A 306 -2.12 -13.94 0.86
C ALA A 306 -3.40 -13.87 1.72
N ASN A 307 -3.87 -12.67 2.11
CA ASN A 307 -5.00 -12.50 3.05
C ASN A 307 -6.38 -12.40 2.36
N LEU A 308 -6.45 -12.55 1.04
CA LEU A 308 -7.67 -12.36 0.28
C LEU A 308 -8.77 -13.36 0.65
N GLU A 309 -9.99 -12.85 0.71
CA GLU A 309 -11.25 -13.59 0.85
C GLU A 309 -12.01 -13.65 -0.49
N SER A 310 -11.84 -12.64 -1.35
CA SER A 310 -12.48 -12.56 -2.67
C SER A 310 -11.47 -12.13 -3.73
N LEU A 311 -11.46 -12.85 -4.85
CA LEU A 311 -10.60 -12.58 -6.01
C LEU A 311 -11.42 -12.52 -7.28
N ASP A 312 -11.34 -11.39 -8.01
CA ASP A 312 -12.02 -11.18 -9.29
C ASP A 312 -11.02 -10.78 -10.38
N LEU A 313 -10.72 -11.73 -11.26
CA LEU A 313 -9.84 -11.56 -12.42
C LEU A 313 -10.58 -11.79 -13.75
N ARG A 314 -11.84 -11.42 -13.82
CA ARG A 314 -12.65 -11.56 -15.04
C ARG A 314 -12.12 -10.75 -16.22
N LEU A 315 -12.46 -11.19 -17.45
CA LEU A 315 -12.10 -10.50 -18.69
C LEU A 315 -10.59 -10.31 -18.86
N ASN A 316 -9.82 -11.36 -18.55
CA ASN A 316 -8.37 -11.41 -18.74
C ASN A 316 -8.00 -12.50 -19.77
N GLN A 317 -6.73 -12.89 -19.83
CA GLN A 317 -6.22 -13.89 -20.76
C GLN A 317 -5.51 -15.03 -20.02
N ILE A 318 -5.98 -15.35 -18.81
CA ILE A 318 -5.39 -16.35 -17.92
C ILE A 318 -5.63 -17.74 -18.49
N GLU A 319 -4.57 -18.53 -18.66
CA GLU A 319 -4.62 -19.91 -19.15
C GLU A 319 -4.48 -20.94 -18.02
N LYS A 320 -3.80 -20.55 -16.91
CA LYS A 320 -3.55 -21.39 -15.74
C LYS A 320 -3.94 -20.71 -14.45
N ILE A 321 -4.51 -21.46 -13.52
CA ILE A 321 -4.75 -21.02 -12.14
C ILE A 321 -3.48 -21.34 -11.34
N GLU A 322 -2.79 -20.33 -10.86
CA GLU A 322 -1.55 -20.46 -10.07
C GLU A 322 -1.44 -19.35 -9.02
N GLY A 323 -0.64 -19.61 -7.97
CA GLY A 323 -0.43 -18.64 -6.88
C GLY A 323 -1.52 -18.63 -5.82
N LEU A 324 -2.52 -19.55 -5.86
CA LEU A 324 -3.63 -19.62 -4.92
C LEU A 324 -3.43 -20.64 -3.79
N GLU A 325 -2.39 -21.46 -3.85
CA GLU A 325 -2.19 -22.66 -3.03
C GLU A 325 -2.21 -22.37 -1.51
N ASN A 326 -1.79 -21.18 -1.12
CA ASN A 326 -1.72 -20.74 0.28
C ASN A 326 -2.84 -19.77 0.71
N MET A 327 -3.76 -19.44 -0.20
CA MET A 327 -4.83 -18.45 0.06
C MET A 327 -6.04 -19.10 0.73
N THR A 328 -5.86 -19.74 1.86
CA THR A 328 -6.88 -20.55 2.55
C THR A 328 -8.07 -19.78 3.08
N ASN A 329 -8.06 -18.45 3.00
CA ASN A 329 -9.20 -17.59 3.34
C ASN A 329 -10.14 -17.32 2.19
N LEU A 330 -9.79 -17.67 0.95
CA LEU A 330 -10.64 -17.42 -0.22
C LEU A 330 -12.00 -18.12 -0.09
N THR A 331 -13.04 -17.33 -0.32
CA THR A 331 -14.44 -17.76 -0.35
C THR A 331 -15.05 -17.61 -1.74
N ASP A 332 -14.57 -16.64 -2.51
CA ASP A 332 -15.15 -16.26 -3.82
C ASP A 332 -14.05 -16.09 -4.86
N LEU A 333 -14.19 -16.82 -5.99
CA LEU A 333 -13.31 -16.72 -7.15
C LEU A 333 -14.14 -16.40 -8.40
N LYS A 334 -13.74 -15.36 -9.15
CA LYS A 334 -14.36 -14.95 -10.40
C LYS A 334 -13.31 -14.87 -11.51
N PHE A 335 -13.39 -15.83 -12.43
CA PHE A 335 -12.49 -15.96 -13.56
C PHE A 335 -13.25 -16.03 -14.90
N ASP A 336 -14.49 -15.51 -14.97
CA ASP A 336 -15.26 -15.50 -16.20
C ASP A 336 -14.53 -14.79 -17.34
N PHE A 337 -14.72 -15.27 -18.57
CA PHE A 337 -14.09 -14.69 -19.77
C PHE A 337 -12.56 -14.66 -19.70
N ASN A 338 -11.97 -15.83 -19.46
CA ASN A 338 -10.54 -16.10 -19.53
C ASN A 338 -10.27 -17.22 -20.54
N ARG A 339 -9.07 -17.81 -20.50
CA ARG A 339 -8.65 -18.91 -21.39
C ARG A 339 -8.28 -20.17 -20.61
N ILE A 340 -8.82 -20.35 -19.39
CA ILE A 340 -8.46 -21.42 -18.47
C ILE A 340 -8.84 -22.77 -19.08
N GLU A 341 -7.86 -23.67 -19.19
CA GLU A 341 -8.03 -25.03 -19.70
C GLU A 341 -8.16 -26.07 -18.60
N LYS A 342 -7.49 -25.84 -17.47
CA LYS A 342 -7.42 -26.77 -16.33
C LYS A 342 -7.72 -26.07 -15.02
N ILE A 343 -8.51 -26.74 -14.19
CA ILE A 343 -8.71 -26.37 -12.79
C ILE A 343 -7.63 -27.08 -11.98
N GLU A 344 -6.75 -26.33 -11.38
CA GLU A 344 -5.65 -26.84 -10.55
C GLU A 344 -5.36 -25.85 -9.40
N ASN A 345 -4.62 -26.29 -8.36
CA ASN A 345 -4.20 -25.45 -7.23
C ASN A 345 -5.36 -24.89 -6.38
N LEU A 346 -6.54 -25.54 -6.38
CA LEU A 346 -7.69 -25.11 -5.57
C LEU A 346 -7.98 -26.08 -4.41
N GLU A 347 -7.25 -27.19 -4.29
CA GLU A 347 -7.53 -28.29 -3.37
C GLU A 347 -7.40 -27.87 -1.89
N SER A 348 -6.53 -26.89 -1.60
CA SER A 348 -6.31 -26.32 -0.26
C SER A 348 -7.38 -25.30 0.15
N LEU A 349 -8.19 -24.80 -0.78
CA LEU A 349 -9.14 -23.71 -0.57
C LEU A 349 -10.46 -24.24 0.02
N LEU A 350 -10.41 -24.79 1.23
CA LEU A 350 -11.56 -25.47 1.84
C LEU A 350 -12.70 -24.53 2.24
N LYS A 351 -12.48 -23.22 2.30
CA LYS A 351 -13.50 -22.20 2.59
C LYS A 351 -14.23 -21.72 1.33
N LEU A 352 -13.82 -22.16 0.15
CA LEU A 352 -14.35 -21.68 -1.12
C LEU A 352 -15.83 -22.00 -1.26
N LYS A 353 -16.66 -20.96 -1.44
CA LYS A 353 -18.12 -21.02 -1.53
C LYS A 353 -18.62 -20.79 -2.94
N ALA A 354 -17.97 -19.90 -3.69
CA ALA A 354 -18.40 -19.54 -5.03
C ALA A 354 -17.23 -19.51 -6.02
N ILE A 355 -17.43 -20.16 -7.18
CA ILE A 355 -16.52 -20.12 -8.32
C ILE A 355 -17.30 -19.78 -9.57
N TYR A 356 -16.86 -18.76 -10.30
CA TYR A 356 -17.40 -18.36 -11.58
C TYR A 356 -16.33 -18.53 -12.65
N LEU A 357 -16.57 -19.38 -13.61
CA LEU A 357 -15.66 -19.79 -14.68
C LEU A 357 -16.32 -19.76 -16.05
N THR A 358 -17.36 -18.94 -16.21
CA THR A 358 -18.11 -18.78 -17.47
C THR A 358 -17.17 -18.39 -18.62
N SER A 359 -17.37 -18.97 -19.80
CA SER A 359 -16.60 -18.64 -21.03
C SER A 359 -15.08 -18.81 -20.83
N ASN A 360 -14.69 -20.03 -20.53
CA ASN A 360 -13.33 -20.55 -20.49
C ASN A 360 -13.18 -21.79 -21.40
N ASN A 361 -12.06 -22.48 -21.34
CA ASN A 361 -11.78 -23.68 -22.14
C ASN A 361 -11.70 -24.96 -21.28
N ILE A 362 -12.41 -25.01 -20.15
CA ILE A 362 -12.33 -26.07 -19.17
C ILE A 362 -12.97 -27.35 -19.71
N SER A 363 -12.28 -28.48 -19.54
CA SER A 363 -12.76 -29.81 -19.89
C SER A 363 -12.84 -30.78 -18.72
N ASP A 364 -12.22 -30.47 -17.55
CA ASP A 364 -12.17 -31.33 -16.37
C ASP A 364 -12.44 -30.52 -15.08
N ILE A 365 -13.51 -30.88 -14.39
CA ILE A 365 -13.91 -30.26 -13.10
C ILE A 365 -13.62 -31.17 -11.89
N THR A 366 -12.99 -32.32 -12.11
CA THR A 366 -12.68 -33.30 -11.06
C THR A 366 -11.92 -32.69 -9.88
N PRO A 367 -10.96 -31.77 -10.07
CA PRO A 367 -10.24 -31.14 -8.97
C PRO A 367 -11.13 -30.40 -7.96
N LEU A 368 -12.29 -29.88 -8.39
CA LEU A 368 -13.25 -29.21 -7.49
C LEU A 368 -13.89 -30.15 -6.46
N SER A 369 -13.74 -31.46 -6.59
CA SER A 369 -14.26 -32.43 -5.62
C SER A 369 -13.69 -32.25 -4.21
N ALA A 370 -12.54 -31.61 -4.04
CA ALA A 370 -11.94 -31.27 -2.75
C ALA A 370 -12.63 -30.07 -2.07
N ASN A 371 -13.27 -29.20 -2.84
CA ASN A 371 -13.87 -27.95 -2.34
C ASN A 371 -15.26 -28.22 -1.75
N ILE A 372 -15.30 -28.83 -0.60
CA ILE A 372 -16.53 -29.34 0.04
C ILE A 372 -17.49 -28.24 0.50
N SER A 373 -17.01 -26.99 0.65
CA SER A 373 -17.81 -25.82 1.04
C SER A 373 -18.49 -25.12 -0.15
N LEU A 374 -18.18 -25.55 -1.37
CA LEU A 374 -18.68 -24.90 -2.59
C LEU A 374 -20.21 -24.98 -2.68
N THR A 375 -20.86 -23.84 -2.82
CA THR A 375 -22.32 -23.69 -2.97
C THR A 375 -22.73 -23.12 -4.32
N THR A 376 -21.82 -22.40 -4.97
CA THR A 376 -22.06 -21.77 -6.28
C THR A 376 -20.94 -22.16 -7.24
N LEU A 377 -21.32 -22.70 -8.39
CA LEU A 377 -20.41 -23.05 -9.47
C LEU A 377 -21.04 -22.64 -10.81
N ASP A 378 -20.41 -21.73 -11.54
CA ASP A 378 -20.86 -21.33 -12.89
C ASP A 378 -19.80 -21.70 -13.93
N LEU A 379 -20.16 -22.60 -14.84
CA LEU A 379 -19.29 -23.15 -15.89
C LEU A 379 -19.85 -22.91 -17.31
N ARG A 380 -20.87 -22.07 -17.46
CA ARG A 380 -21.50 -21.81 -18.77
C ARG A 380 -20.47 -21.35 -19.80
N GLY A 381 -20.65 -21.76 -21.05
CA GLY A 381 -19.73 -21.40 -22.14
C GLY A 381 -18.36 -22.08 -22.11
N ASN A 382 -18.24 -23.22 -21.39
CA ASN A 382 -17.10 -24.13 -21.51
C ASN A 382 -17.48 -25.27 -22.45
N SER A 383 -17.31 -25.08 -23.76
CA SER A 383 -17.84 -25.94 -24.83
C SER A 383 -17.41 -27.41 -24.73
N GLN A 384 -16.32 -27.69 -24.07
CA GLN A 384 -15.83 -29.06 -23.86
C GLN A 384 -16.54 -29.79 -22.71
N ILE A 385 -17.23 -29.06 -21.82
CA ILE A 385 -18.10 -29.64 -20.78
C ILE A 385 -19.53 -29.78 -21.32
N ASP A 386 -19.99 -28.82 -22.10
CA ASP A 386 -21.37 -28.76 -22.60
C ASP A 386 -21.74 -29.88 -23.62
N GLY A 387 -20.74 -30.48 -24.27
CA GLY A 387 -20.98 -31.40 -25.38
C GLY A 387 -21.05 -32.89 -25.05
N GLU A 388 -20.50 -33.37 -23.95
CA GLU A 388 -20.26 -34.81 -23.80
C GLU A 388 -20.24 -35.35 -22.36
N ARG A 389 -21.42 -35.44 -21.76
CA ARG A 389 -21.62 -36.28 -20.57
C ARG A 389 -21.20 -37.75 -20.79
N SER A 390 -21.22 -38.18 -22.06
CA SER A 390 -20.87 -39.55 -22.50
C SER A 390 -19.38 -39.85 -22.41
N ASN A 391 -18.49 -38.84 -22.37
CA ASN A 391 -17.04 -39.02 -22.35
C ASN A 391 -16.44 -39.08 -20.94
N TYR A 392 -17.23 -38.84 -19.89
CA TYR A 392 -16.76 -38.93 -18.51
C TYR A 392 -16.89 -40.39 -18.01
N THR A 393 -15.77 -41.07 -17.83
CA THR A 393 -15.74 -42.45 -17.32
C THR A 393 -15.04 -42.53 -15.98
N GLY A 394 -15.46 -43.47 -15.11
CA GLY A 394 -14.78 -43.81 -13.87
C GLY A 394 -14.80 -42.70 -12.80
N GLN A 395 -13.64 -42.30 -12.29
CA GLN A 395 -13.54 -41.33 -11.19
C GLN A 395 -14.07 -39.93 -11.55
N ARG A 396 -13.98 -39.51 -12.80
CA ARG A 396 -14.57 -38.28 -13.33
C ARG A 396 -16.09 -38.25 -13.17
N LEU A 397 -16.76 -39.33 -13.48
CA LEU A 397 -18.22 -39.44 -13.35
C LEU A 397 -18.65 -39.37 -11.87
N VAL A 398 -17.89 -40.01 -10.97
CA VAL A 398 -18.16 -39.99 -9.53
C VAL A 398 -17.97 -38.58 -8.91
N ALA A 399 -16.99 -37.83 -9.39
CA ALA A 399 -16.78 -36.44 -8.94
C ALA A 399 -17.87 -35.49 -9.44
N LEU A 400 -18.28 -35.63 -10.71
CA LEU A 400 -19.43 -34.94 -11.32
C LEU A 400 -20.72 -35.26 -10.58
N ASP A 401 -20.98 -36.53 -10.30
CA ASP A 401 -22.17 -37.00 -9.57
C ASP A 401 -22.20 -36.44 -8.12
N LYS A 402 -21.05 -36.31 -7.47
CA LYS A 402 -20.96 -35.68 -6.13
C LYS A 402 -21.25 -34.18 -6.19
N ILE A 403 -20.68 -33.48 -7.16
CA ILE A 403 -20.93 -32.07 -7.41
C ILE A 403 -22.39 -31.86 -7.82
N GLU A 404 -22.93 -32.63 -8.75
CA GLU A 404 -24.32 -32.57 -9.17
C GLU A 404 -25.34 -32.92 -8.07
N ARG A 405 -25.10 -33.94 -7.26
CA ARG A 405 -25.99 -34.29 -6.15
C ARG A 405 -26.04 -33.18 -5.10
N LYS A 406 -24.92 -32.49 -4.88
CA LYS A 406 -24.85 -31.37 -3.97
C LYS A 406 -25.52 -30.12 -4.52
N TYR A 407 -25.50 -29.90 -5.87
CA TYR A 407 -25.96 -28.68 -6.53
C TYR A 407 -27.16 -28.92 -7.47
N LYS A 408 -27.80 -30.08 -7.42
CA LYS A 408 -28.85 -30.58 -8.34
C LYS A 408 -30.02 -29.61 -8.63
N LYS A 409 -30.24 -28.61 -7.78
CA LYS A 409 -31.34 -27.64 -7.95
C LYS A 409 -30.95 -26.39 -8.75
N GLU A 410 -29.66 -26.03 -8.81
CA GLU A 410 -29.16 -24.83 -9.50
C GLU A 410 -28.55 -25.17 -10.88
N PHE A 411 -27.99 -26.36 -11.03
CA PHE A 411 -27.31 -26.80 -12.25
C PHE A 411 -28.27 -27.04 -13.41
N TYR A 412 -29.46 -27.62 -13.18
CA TYR A 412 -30.43 -27.94 -14.22
C TYR A 412 -31.27 -26.75 -14.72
N ASN A 413 -31.27 -25.63 -14.03
CA ASN A 413 -32.05 -24.45 -14.45
C ASN A 413 -31.21 -23.41 -15.20
N LYS A 414 -29.94 -23.67 -15.45
CA LYS A 414 -28.99 -22.69 -16.07
C LYS A 414 -28.31 -23.23 -17.35
N PHE A 415 -28.63 -24.47 -17.79
CA PHE A 415 -28.18 -25.03 -19.06
C PHE A 415 -29.35 -25.18 -20.03
#